data_e08763119314002eb8ae5376df0e24df
#
_entry.id   e08763119314002eb8ae5376df0e24df
#
_cell.length_a   1.000
_cell.length_b   1.000
_cell.length_c   1.000
_cell.angle_alpha   90.00
_cell.angle_beta   90.00
_cell.angle_gamma   90.00
#
_symmetry.space_group_name_H-M   'P 1'
#
loop_
_entity.id
_entity.type
_entity.pdbx_description
1 polymer ?
#
loop_
_entity_poly.entity_id
_entity_poly.type
_entity_poly.pdbx_seq_one_letter_code
_entity_poly.pdbx_strand_id
1 'polypeptide(L)'
;IGLPLDSVERSKETAKKILELGAKSTRIYPTLVINNTDLADLYKAGKYKALSLEEAVDWTAEIYKVFSQTDITILRVCLHPSEALIKGEQLLAGPFHVSFKELVLTKLWQEKLANIPNNTKTISVNPREINYAIGYNGVNRKILQEKFPFLKFISELFYRNLEVFNR
;
A
#
# COMPACT_ATOMS: atom_id res chain seq x y z
N ILE A 1 11.98 1.35 2.50
CA ILE A 1 12.09 0.65 1.22
C ILE A 1 12.61 1.62 0.14
N GLY A 2 13.30 1.10 -0.87
CA GLY A 2 13.78 1.88 -2.01
C GLY A 2 15.01 2.74 -1.73
N LEU A 3 15.87 2.36 -0.79
CA LEU A 3 17.20 2.94 -0.58
C LEU A 3 18.13 2.62 -1.77
N PRO A 4 19.27 3.30 -1.94
CA PRO A 4 20.28 2.90 -2.90
C PRO A 4 20.62 1.40 -2.75
N LEU A 5 20.64 0.67 -3.88
CA LEU A 5 20.90 -0.78 -3.95
C LEU A 5 19.84 -1.66 -3.27
N ASP A 6 18.71 -1.12 -2.83
CA ASP A 6 17.62 -1.92 -2.29
C ASP A 6 16.84 -2.64 -3.41
N SER A 7 16.11 -3.70 -3.06
CA SER A 7 15.19 -4.42 -3.92
C SER A 7 14.00 -4.94 -3.12
N VAL A 8 12.92 -5.34 -3.81
CA VAL A 8 11.74 -5.96 -3.15
C VAL A 8 12.16 -7.16 -2.31
N GLU A 9 13.05 -8.00 -2.83
CA GLU A 9 13.56 -9.21 -2.17
C GLU A 9 14.32 -8.86 -0.89
N ARG A 10 15.25 -7.89 -0.96
CA ARG A 10 16.01 -7.42 0.21
C ARG A 10 15.12 -6.82 1.28
N SER A 11 14.15 -6.02 0.87
CA SER A 11 13.15 -5.46 1.79
C SER A 11 12.29 -6.58 2.43
N LYS A 12 11.92 -7.64 1.68
CA LYS A 12 11.22 -8.82 2.23
C LYS A 12 12.10 -9.58 3.22
N GLU A 13 13.37 -9.78 2.91
CA GLU A 13 14.33 -10.40 3.84
C GLU A 13 14.48 -9.58 5.12
N THR A 14 14.58 -8.26 5.00
CA THR A 14 14.60 -7.35 6.15
C THR A 14 13.33 -7.48 6.99
N ALA A 15 12.15 -7.53 6.36
CA ALA A 15 10.88 -7.72 7.06
C ALA A 15 10.84 -9.06 7.82
N LYS A 16 11.27 -10.16 7.19
CA LYS A 16 11.37 -11.47 7.84
C LYS A 16 12.33 -11.43 9.03
N LYS A 17 13.47 -10.76 8.87
CA LYS A 17 14.46 -10.62 9.95
C LYS A 17 13.91 -9.83 11.15
N ILE A 18 13.14 -8.80 10.91
CA ILE A 18 12.43 -8.04 11.95
C ILE A 18 11.49 -8.96 12.74
N LEU A 19 10.76 -9.86 12.05
CA LEU A 19 9.88 -10.85 12.68
C LEU A 19 10.66 -11.87 13.52
N GLU A 20 11.74 -12.44 12.97
CA GLU A 20 12.61 -13.39 13.66
C GLU A 20 13.21 -12.81 14.96
N LEU A 21 13.51 -11.51 14.97
CA LEU A 21 14.00 -10.79 16.14
C LEU A 21 12.91 -10.47 17.18
N GLY A 22 11.67 -10.88 16.93
CA GLY A 22 10.57 -10.75 17.88
C GLY A 22 10.00 -9.34 18.01
N ALA A 23 10.16 -8.49 17.00
CA ALA A 23 9.55 -7.17 16.98
C ALA A 23 8.03 -7.26 17.14
N LYS A 24 7.42 -6.36 17.94
CA LYS A 24 5.98 -6.31 18.17
C LYS A 24 5.28 -5.27 17.31
N SER A 25 6.03 -4.33 16.76
CA SER A 25 5.50 -3.29 15.88
C SER A 25 6.54 -2.83 14.87
N THR A 26 6.06 -2.28 13.76
CA THR A 26 6.91 -1.78 12.68
C THR A 26 6.29 -0.57 12.01
N ARG A 27 7.07 0.09 11.16
CA ARG A 27 6.65 1.12 10.22
C ARG A 27 7.24 0.80 8.85
N ILE A 28 6.50 1.12 7.79
CA ILE A 28 6.96 0.93 6.41
C ILE A 28 7.05 2.31 5.76
N TYR A 29 8.28 2.76 5.48
CA TYR A 29 8.50 4.06 4.89
C TYR A 29 9.17 3.94 3.51
N PRO A 30 8.54 4.41 2.43
CA PRO A 30 9.21 4.60 1.17
C PRO A 30 10.23 5.74 1.27
N THR A 31 11.32 5.61 0.55
CA THR A 31 12.41 6.58 0.55
C THR A 31 12.02 7.83 -0.22
N LEU A 32 12.19 8.98 0.39
CA LEU A 32 12.02 10.29 -0.22
C LEU A 32 13.37 10.97 -0.39
N VAL A 33 13.57 11.63 -1.50
CA VAL A 33 14.76 12.45 -1.75
C VAL A 33 14.49 13.86 -1.27
N ILE A 34 15.09 14.21 -0.15
CA ILE A 34 14.93 15.53 0.50
C ILE A 34 16.11 16.42 0.13
N ASN A 35 15.83 17.69 -0.19
CA ASN A 35 16.87 18.67 -0.49
C ASN A 35 17.94 18.76 0.62
N ASN A 36 19.17 19.04 0.24
CA ASN A 36 20.32 19.18 1.13
C ASN A 36 20.66 17.91 1.92
N THR A 37 20.53 16.75 1.28
CA THR A 37 20.95 15.43 1.83
C THR A 37 21.89 14.74 0.84
N ASP A 38 22.74 13.83 1.33
CA ASP A 38 23.62 13.01 0.48
C ASP A 38 22.82 12.23 -0.58
N LEU A 39 21.58 11.80 -0.24
CA LEU A 39 20.72 11.12 -1.21
C LEU A 39 20.27 12.06 -2.34
N ALA A 40 20.06 13.34 -2.05
CA ALA A 40 19.76 14.33 -3.07
C ALA A 40 20.94 14.54 -4.02
N ASP A 41 22.17 14.47 -3.51
CA ASP A 41 23.38 14.58 -4.34
C ASP A 41 23.56 13.35 -5.23
N LEU A 42 23.31 12.15 -4.71
CA LEU A 42 23.30 10.93 -5.51
C LEU A 42 22.21 10.98 -6.60
N TYR A 43 21.02 11.48 -6.27
CA TYR A 43 19.92 11.64 -7.23
C TYR A 43 20.29 12.63 -8.33
N LYS A 44 20.80 13.82 -7.98
CA LYS A 44 21.23 14.85 -8.94
C LYS A 44 22.38 14.35 -9.83
N ALA A 45 23.26 13.53 -9.29
CA ALA A 45 24.38 12.92 -10.03
C ALA A 45 23.94 11.71 -10.89
N GLY A 46 22.66 11.35 -10.92
CA GLY A 46 22.16 10.18 -11.65
C GLY A 46 22.60 8.82 -11.09
N LYS A 47 23.14 8.80 -9.86
CA LYS A 47 23.62 7.58 -9.18
C LYS A 47 22.53 6.90 -8.33
N TYR A 48 21.38 7.54 -8.17
CA TYR A 48 20.20 7.02 -7.50
C TYR A 48 18.94 7.37 -8.28
N LYS A 49 18.04 6.41 -8.44
CA LYS A 49 16.72 6.62 -9.03
C LYS A 49 15.68 6.45 -7.93
N ALA A 50 14.91 7.49 -7.63
CA ALA A 50 13.79 7.41 -6.71
C ALA A 50 12.67 6.56 -7.30
N LEU A 51 11.95 5.82 -6.45
CA LEU A 51 10.75 5.09 -6.85
C LEU A 51 9.67 6.07 -7.31
N SER A 52 8.90 5.70 -8.32
CA SER A 52 7.62 6.34 -8.63
C SER A 52 6.59 6.02 -7.54
N LEU A 53 5.47 6.73 -7.56
CA LEU A 53 4.37 6.45 -6.61
C LEU A 53 3.85 5.02 -6.79
N GLU A 54 3.65 4.56 -8.02
CA GLU A 54 3.16 3.24 -8.34
C GLU A 54 4.13 2.13 -7.91
N GLU A 55 5.42 2.24 -8.29
CA GLU A 55 6.47 1.31 -7.86
C GLU A 55 6.51 1.19 -6.33
N ALA A 56 6.41 2.30 -5.61
CA ALA A 56 6.46 2.32 -4.16
C ALA A 56 5.20 1.72 -3.51
N VAL A 57 4.02 1.93 -4.10
CA VAL A 57 2.76 1.31 -3.66
C VAL A 57 2.85 -0.20 -3.80
N ASP A 58 3.27 -0.70 -4.97
CA ASP A 58 3.42 -2.13 -5.22
C ASP A 58 4.45 -2.77 -4.29
N TRP A 59 5.61 -2.15 -4.15
CA TRP A 59 6.65 -2.63 -3.23
C TRP A 59 6.20 -2.63 -1.77
N THR A 60 5.55 -1.56 -1.33
CA THR A 60 4.99 -1.47 0.04
C THR A 60 3.93 -2.53 0.27
N ALA A 61 3.07 -2.83 -0.71
CA ALA A 61 2.07 -3.87 -0.61
C ALA A 61 2.71 -5.26 -0.37
N GLU A 62 3.82 -5.56 -1.05
CA GLU A 62 4.58 -6.79 -0.83
C GLU A 62 5.13 -6.91 0.60
N ILE A 63 5.69 -5.83 1.15
CA ILE A 63 6.20 -5.81 2.53
C ILE A 63 5.05 -5.84 3.54
N TYR A 64 3.95 -5.15 3.25
CA TYR A 64 2.74 -5.17 4.08
C TYR A 64 2.18 -6.59 4.23
N LYS A 65 2.16 -7.39 3.14
CA LYS A 65 1.73 -8.80 3.17
C LYS A 65 2.56 -9.64 4.13
N VAL A 66 3.88 -9.44 4.17
CA VAL A 66 4.77 -10.17 5.09
C VAL A 66 4.39 -9.92 6.55
N PHE A 67 4.14 -8.66 6.91
CA PHE A 67 3.78 -8.32 8.30
C PHE A 67 2.32 -8.64 8.65
N SER A 68 1.38 -8.50 7.71
CA SER A 68 -0.05 -8.72 7.97
C SER A 68 -0.43 -10.18 8.23
N GLN A 69 0.47 -11.12 7.92
CA GLN A 69 0.31 -12.55 8.20
C GLN A 69 0.78 -12.95 9.62
N THR A 70 1.16 -11.98 10.43
CA THR A 70 1.74 -12.18 11.77
C THR A 70 1.07 -11.27 12.79
N ASP A 71 1.46 -11.41 14.06
CA ASP A 71 0.92 -10.60 15.17
C ASP A 71 1.60 -9.22 15.30
N ILE A 72 2.50 -8.85 14.37
CA ILE A 72 3.17 -7.56 14.41
C ILE A 72 2.19 -6.43 14.05
N THR A 73 2.22 -5.34 14.81
CA THR A 73 1.39 -4.17 14.53
C THR A 73 2.10 -3.23 13.56
N ILE A 74 1.52 -2.99 12.38
CA ILE A 74 2.00 -1.95 11.46
C ILE A 74 1.46 -0.60 11.96
N LEU A 75 2.30 0.15 12.66
CA LEU A 75 1.94 1.44 13.27
C LEU A 75 1.69 2.51 12.21
N ARG A 76 2.46 2.48 11.12
CA ARG A 76 2.36 3.49 10.06
C ARG A 76 2.90 2.97 8.73
N VAL A 77 2.27 3.46 7.67
CA VAL A 77 2.74 3.31 6.29
C VAL A 77 2.93 4.73 5.73
N CYS A 78 4.11 5.02 5.19
CA CYS A 78 4.57 6.33 4.74
C CYS A 78 4.81 7.36 5.87
N LEU A 79 5.59 8.40 5.55
CA LEU A 79 5.85 9.53 6.44
C LEU A 79 4.58 10.33 6.73
N HIS A 80 4.56 10.98 7.90
CA HIS A 80 3.50 11.93 8.19
C HIS A 80 3.63 13.14 7.26
N PRO A 81 2.54 13.55 6.59
CA PRO A 81 2.58 14.72 5.75
C PRO A 81 2.84 15.97 6.61
N SER A 82 4.07 16.49 6.57
CA SER A 82 4.39 17.81 7.12
C SER A 82 3.96 18.88 6.12
N GLU A 83 3.77 20.09 6.61
CA GLU A 83 3.40 21.22 5.77
C GLU A 83 4.44 21.45 4.64
N ALA A 84 5.73 21.34 4.96
CA ALA A 84 6.82 21.46 4.00
C ALA A 84 6.82 20.35 2.91
N LEU A 85 6.45 19.13 3.29
CA LEU A 85 6.29 18.03 2.31
C LEU A 85 5.07 18.24 1.42
N ILE A 86 3.94 18.70 1.99
CA ILE A 86 2.72 18.98 1.22
C ILE A 86 2.96 20.11 0.21
N LYS A 87 3.68 21.16 0.62
CA LYS A 87 4.03 22.27 -0.27
C LYS A 87 5.14 21.95 -1.29
N GLY A 88 5.79 20.78 -1.15
CA GLY A 88 6.89 20.38 -2.03
C GLY A 88 8.19 21.16 -1.82
N GLU A 89 8.29 21.96 -0.77
CA GLU A 89 9.45 22.86 -0.53
C GLU A 89 10.76 22.10 -0.28
N GLN A 90 10.67 20.92 0.30
CA GLN A 90 11.83 20.09 0.66
C GLN A 90 11.97 18.84 -0.20
N LEU A 91 10.92 18.44 -0.90
CA LEU A 91 10.89 17.21 -1.66
C LEU A 91 11.47 17.41 -3.06
N LEU A 92 12.58 16.73 -3.35
CA LEU A 92 13.18 16.73 -4.68
C LEU A 92 12.63 15.63 -5.57
N ALA A 93 12.43 14.41 -5.02
CA ALA A 93 11.86 13.26 -5.71
C ALA A 93 11.37 12.20 -4.73
N GLY A 94 10.59 11.23 -5.23
CA GLY A 94 10.13 10.08 -4.47
C GLY A 94 8.60 10.03 -4.31
N PRO A 95 8.09 8.93 -3.78
CA PRO A 95 6.66 8.58 -3.83
C PRO A 95 5.85 9.23 -2.70
N PHE A 96 5.89 10.54 -2.55
CA PHE A 96 5.07 11.22 -1.55
C PHE A 96 3.62 11.36 -2.02
N HIS A 97 2.69 10.88 -1.19
CA HIS A 97 1.26 11.09 -1.38
C HIS A 97 0.55 11.12 -0.02
N VAL A 98 -0.36 12.07 0.19
CA VAL A 98 -1.06 12.24 1.48
C VAL A 98 -1.88 11.01 1.88
N SER A 99 -2.42 10.30 0.90
CA SER A 99 -3.19 9.06 1.06
C SER A 99 -2.38 7.81 0.67
N PHE A 100 -1.06 7.80 0.88
CA PHE A 100 -0.20 6.68 0.46
C PHE A 100 -0.66 5.34 1.06
N LYS A 101 -1.04 5.31 2.32
CA LYS A 101 -1.58 4.11 2.98
C LYS A 101 -2.84 3.59 2.30
N GLU A 102 -3.77 4.48 1.94
CA GLU A 102 -4.99 4.12 1.23
C GLU A 102 -4.69 3.52 -0.15
N LEU A 103 -3.69 4.04 -0.87
CA LEU A 103 -3.25 3.47 -2.14
C LEU A 103 -2.73 2.05 -1.97
N VAL A 104 -1.89 1.80 -0.95
CA VAL A 104 -1.37 0.47 -0.63
C VAL A 104 -2.49 -0.50 -0.29
N LEU A 105 -3.43 -0.09 0.58
CA LEU A 105 -4.57 -0.93 0.95
C LEU A 105 -5.53 -1.17 -0.21
N THR A 106 -5.71 -0.19 -1.09
CA THR A 106 -6.45 -0.33 -2.35
C THR A 106 -5.81 -1.40 -3.24
N LYS A 107 -4.48 -1.39 -3.40
CA LYS A 107 -3.75 -2.40 -4.17
C LYS A 107 -3.92 -3.80 -3.59
N LEU A 108 -3.78 -3.95 -2.29
CA LEU A 108 -3.98 -5.24 -1.59
C LEU A 108 -5.41 -5.78 -1.78
N TRP A 109 -6.41 -4.90 -1.75
CA TRP A 109 -7.79 -5.27 -2.03
C TRP A 109 -8.01 -5.59 -3.52
N GLN A 110 -7.39 -4.87 -4.44
CA GLN A 110 -7.43 -5.17 -5.87
C GLN A 110 -6.93 -6.61 -6.14
N GLU A 111 -5.84 -7.02 -5.51
CA GLU A 111 -5.31 -8.39 -5.61
C GLU A 111 -6.28 -9.44 -5.06
N LYS A 112 -6.90 -9.17 -3.88
CA LYS A 112 -7.94 -10.05 -3.30
C LYS A 112 -9.14 -10.20 -4.22
N LEU A 113 -9.52 -9.12 -4.90
CA LEU A 113 -10.70 -9.06 -5.76
C LEU A 113 -10.45 -9.59 -7.18
N ALA A 114 -9.21 -9.83 -7.57
CA ALA A 114 -8.85 -10.27 -8.93
C ALA A 114 -9.47 -11.63 -9.31
N ASN A 115 -9.69 -12.52 -8.34
CA ASN A 115 -10.13 -13.90 -8.54
C ASN A 115 -11.55 -14.17 -8.03
N ILE A 116 -12.41 -13.15 -7.96
CA ILE A 116 -13.81 -13.36 -7.59
C ILE A 116 -14.57 -14.14 -8.68
N PRO A 117 -15.52 -15.03 -8.31
CA PRO A 117 -16.32 -15.81 -9.28
C PRO A 117 -17.09 -14.93 -10.26
N ASN A 118 -17.24 -15.41 -11.50
CA ASN A 118 -17.89 -14.63 -12.58
C ASN A 118 -19.38 -14.31 -12.35
N ASN A 119 -20.04 -14.99 -11.43
CA ASN A 119 -21.45 -14.77 -11.08
C ASN A 119 -21.63 -13.93 -9.82
N THR A 120 -20.57 -13.31 -9.31
CA THR A 120 -20.62 -12.50 -8.09
C THR A 120 -21.51 -11.29 -8.27
N LYS A 121 -22.50 -11.13 -7.39
CA LYS A 121 -23.41 -9.97 -7.34
C LYS A 121 -23.10 -9.05 -6.17
N THR A 122 -22.54 -9.60 -5.11
CA THR A 122 -22.30 -8.85 -3.87
C THR A 122 -20.97 -9.25 -3.26
N ILE A 123 -20.25 -8.25 -2.76
CA ILE A 123 -19.02 -8.42 -1.98
C ILE A 123 -19.29 -7.86 -0.59
N SER A 124 -19.27 -8.74 0.40
CA SER A 124 -19.40 -8.34 1.80
C SER A 124 -18.04 -8.04 2.40
N VAL A 125 -17.89 -6.91 3.06
CA VAL A 125 -16.64 -6.40 3.58
C VAL A 125 -16.83 -5.85 4.98
N ASN A 126 -15.83 -6.02 5.85
CA ASN A 126 -15.83 -5.38 7.15
C ASN A 126 -15.97 -3.85 7.00
N PRO A 127 -16.80 -3.17 7.80
CA PRO A 127 -17.01 -1.72 7.73
C PRO A 127 -15.72 -0.90 7.78
N ARG A 128 -14.70 -1.38 8.49
CA ARG A 128 -13.39 -0.69 8.59
C ARG A 128 -12.56 -0.78 7.32
N GLU A 129 -12.87 -1.72 6.41
CA GLU A 129 -12.09 -1.99 5.20
C GLU A 129 -12.84 -1.67 3.92
N ILE A 130 -14.14 -1.36 3.98
CA ILE A 130 -14.98 -1.17 2.79
C ILE A 130 -14.43 -0.07 1.85
N ASN A 131 -13.89 1.00 2.40
CA ASN A 131 -13.30 2.08 1.60
C ASN A 131 -12.05 1.60 0.84
N TYR A 132 -11.25 0.72 1.42
CA TYR A 132 -10.08 0.13 0.76
C TYR A 132 -10.49 -0.90 -0.29
N ALA A 133 -11.55 -1.66 -0.05
CA ALA A 133 -12.11 -2.60 -1.01
C ALA A 133 -12.70 -1.88 -2.23
N ILE A 134 -13.45 -0.79 -2.03
CA ILE A 134 -13.93 0.10 -3.09
C ILE A 134 -12.75 0.75 -3.83
N GLY A 135 -11.68 1.01 -3.11
CA GLY A 135 -10.44 1.59 -3.60
C GLY A 135 -10.41 3.11 -3.59
N TYR A 136 -9.20 3.67 -3.53
CA TYR A 136 -8.98 5.11 -3.59
C TYR A 136 -9.64 5.70 -4.85
N ASN A 137 -10.44 6.75 -4.69
CA ASN A 137 -11.29 7.32 -5.76
C ASN A 137 -12.22 6.29 -6.46
N GLY A 138 -12.53 5.18 -5.78
CA GLY A 138 -13.43 4.14 -6.29
C GLY A 138 -12.81 3.25 -7.38
N VAL A 139 -11.50 3.19 -7.50
CA VAL A 139 -10.82 2.52 -8.62
C VAL A 139 -11.17 1.03 -8.70
N ASN A 140 -11.15 0.29 -7.59
CA ASN A 140 -11.47 -1.14 -7.61
C ASN A 140 -12.94 -1.39 -8.00
N ARG A 141 -13.86 -0.55 -7.49
CA ARG A 141 -15.27 -0.62 -7.87
C ARG A 141 -15.45 -0.38 -9.37
N LYS A 142 -14.78 0.63 -9.94
CA LYS A 142 -14.88 0.94 -11.38
C LYS A 142 -14.39 -0.23 -12.23
N ILE A 143 -13.21 -0.77 -11.93
CA ILE A 143 -12.63 -1.93 -12.63
C ILE A 143 -13.57 -3.14 -12.55
N LEU A 144 -14.13 -3.42 -11.36
CA LEU A 144 -15.04 -4.55 -11.19
C LEU A 144 -16.38 -4.35 -11.87
N GLN A 145 -16.91 -3.13 -11.91
CA GLN A 145 -18.18 -2.83 -12.58
C GLN A 145 -18.12 -2.94 -14.11
N GLU A 146 -16.95 -2.80 -14.71
CA GLU A 146 -16.75 -3.10 -16.14
C GLU A 146 -17.02 -4.59 -16.44
N LYS A 147 -16.62 -5.49 -15.53
CA LYS A 147 -16.83 -6.94 -15.66
C LYS A 147 -18.14 -7.41 -15.04
N PHE A 148 -18.60 -6.74 -13.98
CA PHE A 148 -19.76 -7.07 -13.18
C PHE A 148 -20.65 -5.83 -12.97
N PRO A 149 -21.47 -5.39 -13.96
CA PRO A 149 -22.18 -4.11 -13.93
C PRO A 149 -23.11 -3.89 -12.72
N PHE A 150 -23.62 -4.97 -12.14
CA PHE A 150 -24.56 -4.93 -11.01
C PHE A 150 -23.92 -5.25 -9.66
N LEU A 151 -22.59 -5.34 -9.61
CA LEU A 151 -21.86 -5.67 -8.39
C LEU A 151 -22.07 -4.61 -7.31
N LYS A 152 -22.37 -5.06 -6.10
CA LYS A 152 -22.54 -4.21 -4.93
C LYS A 152 -21.50 -4.56 -3.86
N PHE A 153 -20.93 -3.52 -3.25
CA PHE A 153 -20.18 -3.66 -2.00
C PHE A 153 -21.13 -3.39 -0.84
N ILE A 154 -21.17 -4.30 0.12
CA ILE A 154 -21.95 -4.15 1.35
C ILE A 154 -21.05 -4.24 2.57
N SER A 155 -21.42 -3.53 3.62
CA SER A 155 -20.68 -3.46 4.87
C SER A 155 -21.41 -4.33 5.91
N GLU A 156 -20.73 -5.38 6.42
CA GLU A 156 -21.27 -6.27 7.43
C GLU A 156 -20.32 -6.50 8.60
N LEU A 157 -20.84 -6.40 9.83
CA LEU A 157 -20.04 -6.41 11.07
C LEU A 157 -19.43 -7.77 11.44
N PHE A 158 -19.94 -8.88 10.88
CA PHE A 158 -19.63 -10.23 11.36
C PHE A 158 -18.48 -10.94 10.64
N TYR A 159 -17.89 -10.32 9.61
CA TYR A 159 -16.87 -10.98 8.79
C TYR A 159 -15.46 -10.46 9.07
N ARG A 160 -14.55 -11.40 9.40
CA ARG A 160 -13.11 -11.13 9.49
C ARG A 160 -12.41 -11.12 8.12
N ASN A 161 -13.07 -11.69 7.10
CA ASN A 161 -12.51 -11.87 5.75
C ASN A 161 -13.54 -11.50 4.67
N LEU A 162 -13.05 -11.43 3.42
CA LEU A 162 -13.87 -11.26 2.22
C LEU A 162 -14.85 -12.44 2.08
N GLU A 163 -16.15 -12.17 2.02
CA GLU A 163 -17.15 -13.13 1.59
C GLU A 163 -17.81 -12.70 0.29
N VAL A 164 -17.97 -13.65 -0.61
CA VAL A 164 -18.53 -13.45 -1.95
C VAL A 164 -19.83 -14.22 -2.05
N PHE A 165 -20.93 -13.53 -2.28
CA PHE A 165 -22.25 -14.13 -2.39
C PHE A 165 -22.80 -14.06 -3.80
N ASN A 166 -23.37 -15.20 -4.24
CA ASN A 166 -24.01 -15.36 -5.55
C ASN A 166 -25.55 -15.31 -5.48
N ARG A 167 -26.11 -14.65 -4.45
CA ARG A 167 -27.55 -14.56 -4.28
C ARG A 167 -28.19 -13.47 -5.13
#